data_f3703860bc48202f39169ca67483ddb8
#
_entry.id   f3703860bc48202f39169ca67483ddb8
#
_cell.length_a   1.000
_cell.length_b   1.000
_cell.length_c   1.000
_cell.angle_alpha   90.00
_cell.angle_beta   90.00
_cell.angle_gamma   90.00
#
_symmetry.space_group_name_H-M   'P 1'
#
loop_
_entity.id
_entity.type
_entity.pdbx_description
1 polymer ?
#
loop_
_entity_poly.entity_id
_entity_poly.type
_entity_poly.pdbx_seq_one_letter_code
_entity_poly.pdbx_strand_id
1 'polypeptide(L)'
;MQSYVLHLECSKTGTVYPANQIHNLSDDGMPLLVRYDLEKIKREFSKDSWCMESEPGFWRYQALLPLSKAASKISLGEVVTPLIPLKKSSNILGGKPGNIIVKDEGRLPTGSFKARGLALAVSMAHQFGLKHLAIPTNGNAGAALAAYARQANIKATVFCPDDTPKVNVQEIQLQGADTYLVNGLINDCGKIVLEGRKEAGWFDVSTLKEPYRIEGKKTMGFELVEQMDWTFPDAIFYPTGGGTGLIGMWKAFAELKELGWLTGKLPKMIAIQSTGCAPIVNAFEKGLDHATLWDNAHTVASGIRVPAAIGDFLILKAIRESNGCALAVEDEQIIKTRDMISKEDGLLLCPEGAATAAGYKIALEKEIINVDDKVVLFNCASGLKYPMPDSNKIIDKNSTITYSQFSK
;
A
#
# COMPACT_ATOMS: atom_id res chain seq x y z
N MET A 1 4.35 -15.16 22.32
CA MET A 1 5.18 -14.58 21.25
C MET A 1 6.26 -13.70 21.88
N GLN A 2 7.51 -13.84 21.46
CA GLN A 2 8.57 -12.92 21.90
C GLN A 2 8.65 -11.78 20.89
N SER A 3 8.67 -10.53 21.38
CA SER A 3 8.91 -9.36 20.51
C SER A 3 10.40 -9.03 20.54
N TYR A 4 10.94 -8.70 19.37
CA TYR A 4 12.34 -8.24 19.20
C TYR A 4 12.41 -6.72 19.05
N VAL A 5 11.34 -6.01 19.36
CA VAL A 5 11.33 -4.54 19.34
C VAL A 5 12.20 -3.98 20.46
N LEU A 6 13.11 -3.08 20.10
CA LEU A 6 13.93 -2.31 21.02
C LEU A 6 13.20 -1.03 21.48
N HIS A 7 12.80 -0.21 20.51
CA HIS A 7 12.19 1.09 20.75
C HIS A 7 11.46 1.60 19.50
N LEU A 8 10.78 2.72 19.63
CA LEU A 8 10.33 3.53 18.51
C LEU A 8 11.33 4.67 18.32
N GLU A 9 11.52 5.12 17.10
CA GLU A 9 12.48 6.16 16.75
C GLU A 9 11.84 7.20 15.84
N CYS A 10 12.03 8.48 16.15
CA CYS A 10 11.63 9.57 15.28
C CYS A 10 12.37 9.45 13.94
N SER A 11 11.62 9.40 12.84
CA SER A 11 12.18 9.21 11.50
C SER A 11 13.07 10.35 11.00
N LYS A 12 13.01 11.51 11.66
CA LYS A 12 13.78 12.71 11.29
C LYS A 12 14.92 12.98 12.26
N THR A 13 14.67 12.93 13.56
CA THR A 13 15.64 13.36 14.60
C THR A 13 16.39 12.20 15.25
N GLY A 14 15.93 10.96 15.07
CA GLY A 14 16.49 9.81 15.78
C GLY A 14 16.11 9.71 17.26
N THR A 15 15.28 10.61 17.77
CA THR A 15 14.82 10.59 19.16
C THR A 15 14.10 9.28 19.46
N VAL A 16 14.46 8.65 20.60
CA VAL A 16 13.97 7.34 21.01
C VAL A 16 12.74 7.46 21.90
N TYR A 17 11.74 6.60 21.66
CA TYR A 17 10.50 6.49 22.43
C TYR A 17 10.27 5.05 22.90
N PRO A 18 9.67 4.84 24.09
CA PRO A 18 9.43 3.50 24.61
C PRO A 18 8.38 2.75 23.78
N ALA A 19 8.71 1.53 23.35
CA ALA A 19 7.82 0.71 22.50
C ALA A 19 6.64 0.08 23.26
N ASN A 20 6.67 0.08 24.60
CA ASN A 20 5.60 -0.45 25.46
C ASN A 20 4.50 0.56 25.79
N GLN A 21 4.57 1.75 25.21
CA GLN A 21 3.59 2.81 25.33
C GLN A 21 2.97 3.13 23.97
N ILE A 22 1.78 3.72 24.02
CA ILE A 22 1.10 4.11 22.79
C ILE A 22 1.60 5.49 22.32
N HIS A 23 1.94 5.56 21.05
CA HIS A 23 2.39 6.80 20.42
C HIS A 23 1.67 7.01 19.08
N ASN A 24 1.41 8.28 18.76
CA ASN A 24 1.09 8.70 17.40
C ASN A 24 2.39 9.17 16.71
N LEU A 25 2.65 10.45 16.69
CA LEU A 25 3.86 11.06 16.13
C LEU A 25 4.90 11.31 17.22
N SER A 26 6.13 11.63 16.84
CA SER A 26 7.12 12.19 17.76
C SER A 26 6.70 13.57 18.27
N ASP A 27 7.41 14.09 19.27
CA ASP A 27 7.18 15.43 19.79
C ASP A 27 7.39 16.53 18.73
N ASP A 28 8.23 16.23 17.71
CA ASP A 28 8.45 17.10 16.53
C ASP A 28 7.38 16.92 15.43
N GLY A 29 6.33 16.13 15.68
CA GLY A 29 5.27 15.86 14.70
C GLY A 29 5.67 14.94 13.55
N MET A 30 6.77 14.17 13.67
CA MET A 30 7.28 13.28 12.64
C MET A 30 6.85 11.83 12.87
N PRO A 31 6.75 11.01 11.79
CA PRO A 31 6.47 9.58 11.91
C PRO A 31 7.48 8.86 12.81
N LEU A 32 6.99 7.90 13.58
CA LEU A 32 7.80 6.99 14.37
C LEU A 32 8.02 5.67 13.62
N LEU A 33 9.23 5.16 13.68
CA LEU A 33 9.63 3.87 13.10
C LEU A 33 9.96 2.88 14.21
N VAL A 34 9.49 1.64 14.07
CA VAL A 34 9.83 0.54 14.99
C VAL A 34 11.26 0.09 14.71
N ARG A 35 12.09 -0.04 15.75
CA ARG A 35 13.45 -0.58 15.68
C ARG A 35 13.53 -1.94 16.38
N TYR A 36 14.24 -2.87 15.76
CA TYR A 36 14.37 -4.25 16.22
C TYR A 36 15.80 -4.56 16.64
N ASP A 37 15.96 -5.50 17.57
CA ASP A 37 17.25 -6.14 17.91
C ASP A 37 17.62 -7.14 16.80
N LEU A 38 18.16 -6.61 15.70
CA LEU A 38 18.53 -7.41 14.54
C LEU A 38 19.68 -8.37 14.86
N GLU A 39 20.59 -8.00 15.77
CA GLU A 39 21.65 -8.88 16.23
C GLU A 39 21.12 -10.10 16.99
N LYS A 40 20.09 -9.90 17.81
CA LYS A 40 19.41 -11.02 18.49
C LYS A 40 18.66 -11.90 17.50
N ILE A 41 17.92 -11.31 16.56
CA ILE A 41 17.21 -12.05 15.50
C ILE A 41 18.22 -12.89 14.71
N LYS A 42 19.35 -12.32 14.31
CA LYS A 42 20.40 -13.02 13.55
C LYS A 42 21.02 -14.21 14.31
N ARG A 43 21.08 -14.14 15.65
CA ARG A 43 21.55 -15.26 16.47
C ARG A 43 20.53 -16.38 16.62
N GLU A 44 19.24 -16.02 16.67
CA GLU A 44 18.15 -16.97 16.93
C GLU A 44 17.55 -17.58 15.66
N PHE A 45 17.69 -16.90 14.51
CA PHE A 45 17.13 -17.31 13.23
C PHE A 45 18.15 -17.29 12.11
N SER A 46 17.96 -18.20 11.18
CA SER A 46 18.56 -18.15 9.84
C SER A 46 17.54 -17.66 8.81
N LYS A 47 17.99 -17.38 7.62
CA LYS A 47 17.15 -17.08 6.46
C LYS A 47 16.03 -18.12 6.23
N ASP A 48 16.33 -19.39 6.51
CA ASP A 48 15.42 -20.51 6.27
C ASP A 48 14.48 -20.80 7.45
N SER A 49 14.76 -20.24 8.65
CA SER A 49 14.02 -20.57 9.88
C SER A 49 13.24 -19.42 10.50
N TRP A 50 13.38 -18.18 10.00
CA TRP A 50 12.74 -17.00 10.59
C TRP A 50 11.23 -16.89 10.28
N CYS A 51 10.79 -17.52 9.20
CA CYS A 51 9.38 -17.60 8.84
C CYS A 51 8.71 -18.79 9.51
N MET A 52 7.51 -18.60 10.00
CA MET A 52 6.68 -19.68 10.52
C MET A 52 5.80 -20.22 9.39
N GLU A 53 6.23 -21.31 8.74
CA GLU A 53 5.49 -21.91 7.61
C GLU A 53 4.04 -22.32 7.98
N SER A 54 3.81 -22.67 9.25
CA SER A 54 2.46 -23.01 9.74
C SER A 54 1.51 -21.83 9.85
N GLU A 55 2.03 -20.57 9.81
CA GLU A 55 1.21 -19.37 9.90
C GLU A 55 0.83 -18.88 8.49
N PRO A 56 -0.46 -18.60 8.23
CA PRO A 56 -0.90 -18.10 6.94
C PRO A 56 -0.49 -16.64 6.72
N GLY A 57 -0.34 -16.25 5.47
CA GLY A 57 -0.12 -14.88 5.03
C GLY A 57 1.09 -14.21 5.68
N PHE A 58 0.97 -12.93 5.97
CA PHE A 58 2.09 -12.14 6.48
C PHE A 58 2.42 -12.38 7.97
N TRP A 59 1.54 -13.03 8.73
CA TRP A 59 1.79 -13.32 10.14
C TRP A 59 2.96 -14.28 10.34
N ARG A 60 3.35 -15.01 9.30
CA ARG A 60 4.55 -15.87 9.30
C ARG A 60 5.86 -15.12 9.60
N TYR A 61 5.89 -13.81 9.36
CA TYR A 61 7.07 -12.95 9.55
C TYR A 61 7.16 -12.31 10.95
N GLN A 62 6.54 -12.92 11.96
CA GLN A 62 6.35 -12.30 13.27
C GLN A 62 7.63 -11.93 14.01
N ALA A 63 8.79 -12.53 13.72
CA ALA A 63 10.08 -12.14 14.29
C ALA A 63 10.45 -10.68 13.99
N LEU A 64 9.98 -10.15 12.85
CA LEU A 64 10.15 -8.77 12.41
C LEU A 64 8.84 -7.96 12.47
N LEU A 65 7.89 -8.36 13.35
CA LEU A 65 6.67 -7.62 13.62
C LEU A 65 6.58 -7.24 15.11
N PRO A 66 5.95 -6.10 15.46
CA PRO A 66 5.97 -5.57 16.82
C PRO A 66 4.99 -6.26 17.78
N LEU A 67 4.09 -7.11 17.29
CA LEU A 67 3.10 -7.78 18.13
C LEU A 67 3.74 -8.78 19.08
N SER A 68 3.54 -8.62 20.39
CA SER A 68 4.11 -9.49 21.44
C SER A 68 3.10 -10.45 22.07
N LYS A 69 1.80 -10.14 22.02
CA LYS A 69 0.73 -10.95 22.60
C LYS A 69 -0.02 -11.70 21.49
N ALA A 70 0.09 -13.01 21.45
CA ALA A 70 -0.62 -13.86 20.49
C ALA A 70 -2.14 -13.68 20.53
N ALA A 71 -2.72 -13.51 21.73
CA ALA A 71 -4.16 -13.25 21.91
C ALA A 71 -4.64 -11.92 21.31
N SER A 72 -3.72 -11.02 20.93
CA SER A 72 -4.06 -9.75 20.29
C SER A 72 -3.93 -9.79 18.77
N LYS A 73 -3.54 -10.92 18.19
CA LYS A 73 -3.48 -11.11 16.73
C LYS A 73 -4.89 -11.10 16.15
N ILE A 74 -5.17 -10.13 15.31
CA ILE A 74 -6.44 -9.97 14.60
C ILE A 74 -6.20 -10.31 13.12
N SER A 75 -6.83 -11.36 12.63
CA SER A 75 -6.67 -11.88 11.26
C SER A 75 -8.01 -12.12 10.60
N LEU A 76 -8.09 -11.87 9.32
CA LEU A 76 -9.21 -12.18 8.44
C LEU A 76 -8.81 -13.18 7.34
N GLY A 77 -7.76 -13.97 7.57
CA GLY A 77 -7.27 -14.97 6.62
C GLY A 77 -6.42 -14.34 5.51
N GLU A 78 -5.47 -13.51 5.88
CA GLU A 78 -4.50 -12.93 4.96
C GLU A 78 -3.74 -14.03 4.22
N VAL A 79 -3.64 -13.87 2.90
CA VAL A 79 -2.97 -14.83 2.02
C VAL A 79 -1.62 -14.30 1.54
N VAL A 80 -0.74 -15.19 1.10
CA VAL A 80 0.41 -14.82 0.27
C VAL A 80 -0.13 -14.38 -1.08
N THR A 81 0.17 -13.14 -1.47
CA THR A 81 -0.37 -12.57 -2.71
C THR A 81 0.44 -13.04 -3.93
N PRO A 82 -0.22 -13.31 -5.08
CA PRO A 82 0.46 -13.89 -6.22
C PRO A 82 1.37 -12.90 -6.95
N LEU A 83 2.43 -13.45 -7.55
CA LEU A 83 3.21 -12.82 -8.61
C LEU A 83 2.68 -13.33 -9.95
N ILE A 84 2.10 -12.44 -10.76
CA ILE A 84 1.42 -12.77 -12.02
C ILE A 84 2.22 -12.19 -13.19
N PRO A 85 2.94 -13.00 -13.98
CA PRO A 85 3.63 -12.51 -15.17
C PRO A 85 2.63 -12.03 -16.23
N LEU A 86 2.83 -10.84 -16.76
CA LEU A 86 2.09 -10.38 -17.94
C LEU A 86 2.63 -11.10 -19.17
N LYS A 87 1.74 -11.72 -19.95
CA LYS A 87 2.14 -12.53 -21.12
C LYS A 87 1.96 -11.76 -22.42
N LYS A 88 0.73 -11.29 -22.69
CA LYS A 88 0.40 -10.62 -23.95
C LYS A 88 0.62 -9.11 -23.84
N SER A 89 0.14 -8.50 -22.78
CA SER A 89 0.27 -7.06 -22.56
C SER A 89 1.71 -6.59 -22.38
N SER A 90 2.64 -7.46 -21.96
CA SER A 90 4.07 -7.12 -21.88
C SER A 90 4.64 -6.63 -23.21
N ASN A 91 4.31 -7.27 -24.32
CA ASN A 91 4.74 -6.84 -25.66
C ASN A 91 4.17 -5.46 -26.03
N ILE A 92 2.91 -5.19 -25.67
CA ILE A 92 2.24 -3.89 -25.94
C ILE A 92 2.86 -2.78 -25.09
N LEU A 93 3.32 -3.12 -23.88
CA LEU A 93 4.06 -2.20 -23.01
C LEU A 93 5.51 -1.97 -23.45
N GLY A 94 6.00 -2.73 -24.46
CA GLY A 94 7.37 -2.63 -24.96
C GLY A 94 8.39 -3.48 -24.19
N GLY A 95 7.93 -4.36 -23.32
CA GLY A 95 8.78 -5.26 -22.54
C GLY A 95 8.77 -6.70 -23.07
N LYS A 96 9.48 -7.60 -22.39
CA LYS A 96 9.53 -9.03 -22.72
C LYS A 96 8.52 -9.83 -21.88
N PRO A 97 7.86 -10.84 -22.48
CA PRO A 97 7.01 -11.75 -21.72
C PRO A 97 7.76 -12.42 -20.56
N GLY A 98 7.16 -12.36 -19.36
CA GLY A 98 7.76 -12.90 -18.14
C GLY A 98 8.66 -11.95 -17.36
N ASN A 99 9.13 -10.84 -17.94
CA ASN A 99 9.92 -9.84 -17.23
C ASN A 99 9.07 -8.82 -16.49
N ILE A 100 7.82 -8.61 -16.91
CA ILE A 100 6.88 -7.72 -16.24
C ILE A 100 5.94 -8.56 -15.39
N ILE A 101 6.04 -8.41 -14.07
CA ILE A 101 5.32 -9.22 -13.10
C ILE A 101 4.42 -8.30 -12.26
N VAL A 102 3.15 -8.65 -12.12
CA VAL A 102 2.22 -7.95 -11.23
C VAL A 102 2.19 -8.63 -9.88
N LYS A 103 2.48 -7.90 -8.81
CA LYS A 103 2.21 -8.30 -7.43
C LYS A 103 0.77 -7.90 -7.08
N ASP A 104 -0.15 -8.88 -7.02
CA ASP A 104 -1.59 -8.61 -6.89
C ASP A 104 -2.07 -8.59 -5.44
N GLU A 105 -1.95 -7.46 -4.78
CA GLU A 105 -2.42 -7.21 -3.42
C GLU A 105 -3.97 -7.13 -3.31
N GLY A 106 -4.68 -7.13 -4.43
CA GLY A 106 -6.14 -7.17 -4.47
C GLY A 106 -6.74 -8.47 -3.95
N ARG A 107 -5.92 -9.50 -3.67
CA ARG A 107 -6.34 -10.81 -3.11
C ARG A 107 -6.45 -10.82 -1.59
N LEU A 108 -6.00 -9.77 -0.94
CA LEU A 108 -6.08 -9.65 0.53
C LEU A 108 -7.51 -9.36 1.01
N PRO A 109 -7.82 -9.62 2.31
CA PRO A 109 -9.07 -9.20 2.91
C PRO A 109 -9.39 -7.74 2.61
N THR A 110 -10.66 -7.42 2.42
CA THR A 110 -11.13 -6.11 1.94
C THR A 110 -10.59 -5.68 0.57
N GLY A 111 -10.09 -6.63 -0.22
CA GLY A 111 -9.67 -6.43 -1.60
C GLY A 111 -8.52 -5.43 -1.79
N SER A 112 -7.64 -5.23 -0.80
CA SER A 112 -6.54 -4.28 -0.95
C SER A 112 -5.36 -4.52 0.00
N PHE A 113 -4.18 -4.03 -0.37
CA PHE A 113 -2.97 -4.04 0.45
C PHE A 113 -3.10 -3.32 1.81
N LYS A 114 -4.17 -2.53 1.98
CA LYS A 114 -4.42 -1.83 3.24
C LYS A 114 -4.62 -2.82 4.39
N ALA A 115 -5.12 -4.02 4.09
CA ALA A 115 -5.23 -5.13 5.04
C ALA A 115 -3.94 -5.37 5.82
N ARG A 116 -2.78 -5.45 5.16
CA ARG A 116 -1.48 -5.68 5.84
C ARG A 116 -1.22 -4.70 6.98
N GLY A 117 -1.39 -3.41 6.70
CA GLY A 117 -1.12 -2.37 7.70
C GLY A 117 -2.19 -2.28 8.78
N LEU A 118 -3.47 -2.40 8.39
CA LEU A 118 -4.57 -2.25 9.34
C LEU A 118 -4.73 -3.50 10.23
N ALA A 119 -4.46 -4.71 9.72
CA ALA A 119 -4.42 -5.91 10.56
C ALA A 119 -3.42 -5.74 11.71
N LEU A 120 -2.22 -5.26 11.41
CA LEU A 120 -1.19 -5.05 12.42
C LEU A 120 -1.52 -3.87 13.34
N ALA A 121 -1.93 -2.72 12.81
CA ALA A 121 -2.28 -1.56 13.62
C ALA A 121 -3.45 -1.83 14.58
N VAL A 122 -4.49 -2.55 14.11
CA VAL A 122 -5.62 -2.96 14.96
C VAL A 122 -5.20 -4.01 16.00
N SER A 123 -4.33 -4.95 15.63
CA SER A 123 -3.76 -5.92 16.58
C SER A 123 -2.95 -5.22 17.68
N MET A 124 -2.15 -4.21 17.33
CA MET A 124 -1.42 -3.41 18.32
C MET A 124 -2.37 -2.56 19.16
N ALA A 125 -3.40 -1.95 18.56
CA ALA A 125 -4.45 -1.23 19.29
C ALA A 125 -5.15 -2.14 20.31
N HIS A 126 -5.49 -3.38 19.91
CA HIS A 126 -6.04 -4.39 20.80
C HIS A 126 -5.06 -4.76 21.93
N GLN A 127 -3.77 -4.95 21.62
CA GLN A 127 -2.72 -5.24 22.59
C GLN A 127 -2.59 -4.12 23.65
N PHE A 128 -2.74 -2.86 23.24
CA PHE A 128 -2.71 -1.68 24.12
C PHE A 128 -4.07 -1.38 24.78
N GLY A 129 -5.11 -2.17 24.50
CA GLY A 129 -6.43 -2.00 25.13
C GLY A 129 -7.26 -0.84 24.63
N LEU A 130 -6.93 -0.30 23.44
CA LEU A 130 -7.70 0.79 22.81
C LEU A 130 -9.11 0.33 22.46
N LYS A 131 -10.08 1.24 22.60
CA LYS A 131 -11.50 0.95 22.39
C LYS A 131 -12.12 1.70 21.20
N HIS A 132 -11.44 2.72 20.70
CA HIS A 132 -11.95 3.55 19.61
C HIS A 132 -10.81 4.02 18.71
N LEU A 133 -10.95 3.76 17.41
CA LEU A 133 -10.00 4.17 16.38
C LEU A 133 -10.69 5.09 15.36
N ALA A 134 -9.96 6.07 14.82
CA ALA A 134 -10.47 6.92 13.75
C ALA A 134 -9.46 7.06 12.62
N ILE A 135 -9.97 7.23 11.37
CA ILE A 135 -9.16 7.35 10.17
C ILE A 135 -9.80 8.25 9.12
N PRO A 136 -9.02 9.12 8.43
CA PRO A 136 -9.39 9.70 7.15
C PRO A 136 -9.03 8.73 6.02
N THR A 137 -9.86 8.64 4.97
CA THR A 137 -9.60 7.67 3.88
C THR A 137 -10.25 8.07 2.55
N ASN A 138 -9.59 7.73 1.43
CA ASN A 138 -10.17 7.71 0.10
C ASN A 138 -10.83 6.34 -0.23
N GLY A 139 -11.19 5.53 0.79
CA GLY A 139 -11.90 4.26 0.67
C GLY A 139 -11.18 3.07 1.28
N ASN A 140 -10.17 2.50 0.62
CA ASN A 140 -9.56 1.22 0.97
C ASN A 140 -9.00 1.13 2.42
N ALA A 141 -8.47 2.22 2.98
CA ALA A 141 -7.96 2.18 4.36
C ALA A 141 -9.10 2.15 5.38
N GLY A 142 -10.19 2.86 5.12
CA GLY A 142 -11.41 2.80 5.94
C GLY A 142 -12.05 1.42 5.92
N ALA A 143 -12.17 0.80 4.73
CA ALA A 143 -12.69 -0.55 4.58
C ALA A 143 -11.87 -1.57 5.40
N ALA A 144 -10.54 -1.50 5.29
CA ALA A 144 -9.69 -2.38 6.09
C ALA A 144 -9.80 -2.08 7.60
N LEU A 145 -9.84 -0.79 8.02
CA LEU A 145 -10.04 -0.46 9.44
C LEU A 145 -11.36 -1.02 9.96
N ALA A 146 -12.47 -0.80 9.24
CA ALA A 146 -13.79 -1.25 9.67
C ALA A 146 -13.82 -2.77 9.89
N ALA A 147 -13.29 -3.56 8.94
CA ALA A 147 -13.24 -5.01 9.03
C ALA A 147 -12.43 -5.51 10.23
N TYR A 148 -11.19 -5.05 10.37
CA TYR A 148 -10.31 -5.51 11.44
C TYR A 148 -10.74 -4.99 12.81
N ALA A 149 -11.21 -3.74 12.92
CA ALA A 149 -11.74 -3.19 14.17
C ALA A 149 -12.99 -3.95 14.64
N ARG A 150 -13.88 -4.34 13.70
CA ARG A 150 -15.03 -5.18 14.02
C ARG A 150 -14.61 -6.52 14.59
N GLN A 151 -13.63 -7.17 13.96
CA GLN A 151 -13.08 -8.45 14.43
C GLN A 151 -12.43 -8.32 15.82
N ALA A 152 -11.82 -7.17 16.12
CA ALA A 152 -11.20 -6.87 17.41
C ALA A 152 -12.19 -6.37 18.48
N ASN A 153 -13.47 -6.20 18.15
CA ASN A 153 -14.46 -5.53 19.00
C ASN A 153 -14.02 -4.11 19.43
N ILE A 154 -13.44 -3.37 18.51
CA ILE A 154 -13.01 -1.98 18.66
C ILE A 154 -13.93 -1.10 17.81
N LYS A 155 -14.39 0.02 18.39
CA LYS A 155 -15.16 1.02 17.64
C LYS A 155 -14.28 1.67 16.57
N ALA A 156 -14.82 1.83 15.34
CA ALA A 156 -14.17 2.53 14.25
C ALA A 156 -15.01 3.72 13.77
N THR A 157 -14.37 4.87 13.61
CA THR A 157 -14.96 6.07 12.98
C THR A 157 -14.15 6.44 11.76
N VAL A 158 -14.82 6.61 10.62
CA VAL A 158 -14.19 6.81 9.31
C VAL A 158 -14.71 8.08 8.66
N PHE A 159 -13.79 8.93 8.21
CA PHE A 159 -14.10 10.15 7.48
C PHE A 159 -13.59 10.02 6.04
N CYS A 160 -14.50 10.18 5.08
CA CYS A 160 -14.23 10.07 3.65
C CYS A 160 -14.54 11.38 2.94
N PRO A 161 -13.75 11.81 1.94
CA PRO A 161 -14.25 12.75 0.94
C PRO A 161 -15.59 12.29 0.36
N ASP A 162 -16.49 13.22 0.04
CA ASP A 162 -17.83 12.91 -0.47
C ASP A 162 -17.81 12.27 -1.88
N ASP A 163 -16.72 12.43 -2.61
CA ASP A 163 -16.46 11.79 -3.91
C ASP A 163 -15.76 10.40 -3.80
N THR A 164 -15.60 9.87 -2.61
CA THR A 164 -15.05 8.52 -2.40
C THR A 164 -15.93 7.47 -3.12
N PRO A 165 -15.34 6.47 -3.83
CA PRO A 165 -16.11 5.47 -4.55
C PRO A 165 -17.19 4.82 -3.67
N LYS A 166 -18.44 4.82 -4.13
CA LYS A 166 -19.62 4.34 -3.36
C LYS A 166 -19.46 2.95 -2.81
N VAL A 167 -18.84 2.03 -3.57
CA VAL A 167 -18.59 0.66 -3.12
C VAL A 167 -17.72 0.62 -1.87
N ASN A 168 -16.73 1.49 -1.76
CA ASN A 168 -15.88 1.58 -0.56
C ASN A 168 -16.64 2.14 0.64
N VAL A 169 -17.46 3.20 0.43
CA VAL A 169 -18.29 3.77 1.50
C VAL A 169 -19.30 2.74 2.03
N GLN A 170 -19.97 2.03 1.12
CA GLN A 170 -20.92 0.98 1.48
C GLN A 170 -20.23 -0.17 2.23
N GLU A 171 -19.05 -0.61 1.78
CA GLU A 171 -18.28 -1.64 2.48
C GLU A 171 -17.93 -1.22 3.92
N ILE A 172 -17.46 0.01 4.12
CA ILE A 172 -17.13 0.55 5.44
C ILE A 172 -18.35 0.53 6.37
N GLN A 173 -19.50 1.01 5.87
CA GLN A 173 -20.75 1.04 6.63
C GLN A 173 -21.28 -0.36 6.97
N LEU A 174 -21.27 -1.27 5.99
CA LEU A 174 -21.74 -2.66 6.20
C LEU A 174 -20.88 -3.43 7.21
N GLN A 175 -19.60 -3.08 7.33
CA GLN A 175 -18.70 -3.63 8.34
C GLN A 175 -18.84 -2.96 9.72
N GLY A 176 -19.81 -2.03 9.88
CA GLY A 176 -20.21 -1.46 11.15
C GLY A 176 -19.35 -0.32 11.69
N ALA A 177 -18.62 0.37 10.83
CA ALA A 177 -17.94 1.61 11.21
C ALA A 177 -18.87 2.82 11.10
N ASP A 178 -18.76 3.77 12.05
CA ASP A 178 -19.38 5.08 11.94
C ASP A 178 -18.72 5.85 10.80
N THR A 179 -19.44 6.10 9.73
CA THR A 179 -18.87 6.63 8.49
C THR A 179 -19.48 8.00 8.14
N TYR A 180 -18.61 8.98 7.96
CA TYR A 180 -19.00 10.36 7.64
C TYR A 180 -18.38 10.80 6.31
N LEU A 181 -19.18 11.40 5.44
CA LEU A 181 -18.75 12.03 4.21
C LEU A 181 -18.43 13.51 4.48
N VAL A 182 -17.32 13.98 3.94
CA VAL A 182 -16.81 15.34 4.12
C VAL A 182 -16.73 16.00 2.74
N ASN A 183 -17.27 17.19 2.61
CA ASN A 183 -17.21 18.04 1.41
C ASN A 183 -15.80 18.67 1.28
N GLY A 184 -14.79 17.86 1.07
CA GLY A 184 -13.39 18.26 1.02
C GLY A 184 -12.49 17.10 0.58
N LEU A 185 -11.20 17.28 0.73
CA LEU A 185 -10.21 16.27 0.41
C LEU A 185 -9.79 15.47 1.66
N ILE A 186 -8.98 14.44 1.45
CA ILE A 186 -8.48 13.59 2.55
C ILE A 186 -7.74 14.39 3.64
N ASN A 187 -7.14 15.52 3.29
CA ASN A 187 -6.47 16.40 4.25
C ASN A 187 -7.47 17.07 5.20
N ASP A 188 -8.66 17.43 4.71
CA ASP A 188 -9.74 18.00 5.52
C ASP A 188 -10.31 16.94 6.46
N CYS A 189 -10.54 15.73 5.98
CA CYS A 189 -10.87 14.58 6.82
C CYS A 189 -9.80 14.35 7.89
N GLY A 190 -8.53 14.50 7.55
CA GLY A 190 -7.41 14.36 8.47
C GLY A 190 -7.35 15.42 9.58
N LYS A 191 -7.81 16.63 9.30
CA LYS A 191 -8.00 17.69 10.29
C LYS A 191 -9.08 17.32 11.32
N ILE A 192 -10.23 16.85 10.83
CA ILE A 192 -11.36 16.42 11.69
C ILE A 192 -10.89 15.31 12.64
N VAL A 193 -10.17 14.31 12.13
CA VAL A 193 -9.63 13.22 12.97
C VAL A 193 -8.67 13.77 14.02
N LEU A 194 -7.77 14.69 13.66
CA LEU A 194 -6.79 15.29 14.59
C LEU A 194 -7.46 16.12 15.69
N GLU A 195 -8.37 17.00 15.31
CA GLU A 195 -9.05 17.93 16.23
C GLU A 195 -9.99 17.18 17.18
N GLY A 196 -10.68 16.15 16.70
CA GLY A 196 -11.62 15.36 17.50
C GLY A 196 -10.97 14.40 18.51
N ARG A 197 -9.65 14.20 18.48
CA ARG A 197 -8.97 13.21 19.34
C ARG A 197 -9.26 13.36 20.83
N LYS A 198 -9.22 14.57 21.35
CA LYS A 198 -9.40 14.84 22.78
C LYS A 198 -10.86 14.66 23.21
N GLU A 199 -11.79 15.16 22.41
CA GLU A 199 -13.21 15.18 22.75
C GLU A 199 -13.87 13.80 22.51
N ALA A 200 -13.63 13.18 21.35
CA ALA A 200 -14.20 11.89 20.99
C ALA A 200 -13.43 10.69 21.55
N GLY A 201 -12.24 10.88 22.07
CA GLY A 201 -11.45 9.83 22.74
C GLY A 201 -10.91 8.75 21.81
N TRP A 202 -10.88 8.98 20.48
CA TRP A 202 -10.32 8.00 19.54
C TRP A 202 -8.80 8.11 19.40
N PHE A 203 -8.19 6.99 19.02
CA PHE A 203 -6.81 6.96 18.58
C PHE A 203 -6.75 7.14 17.05
N ASP A 204 -5.91 8.07 16.58
CA ASP A 204 -5.74 8.39 15.16
C ASP A 204 -4.84 7.32 14.50
N VAL A 205 -5.43 6.52 13.61
CA VAL A 205 -4.70 5.51 12.81
C VAL A 205 -4.49 5.98 11.36
N SER A 206 -4.38 7.29 11.15
CA SER A 206 -4.05 7.88 9.84
C SER A 206 -2.70 7.40 9.33
N THR A 207 -2.50 7.56 8.04
CA THR A 207 -1.27 7.19 7.36
C THR A 207 -0.05 7.87 7.98
N LEU A 208 0.91 7.07 8.48
CA LEU A 208 2.15 7.52 9.13
C LEU A 208 1.97 8.32 10.44
N LYS A 209 0.75 8.41 10.97
CA LYS A 209 0.49 9.01 12.28
C LYS A 209 0.46 8.00 13.43
N GLU A 210 0.78 6.76 13.15
CA GLU A 210 1.06 5.70 14.10
C GLU A 210 2.13 4.76 13.50
N PRO A 211 2.93 4.06 14.30
CA PRO A 211 4.13 3.36 13.80
C PRO A 211 3.85 2.00 13.15
N TYR A 212 2.68 1.38 13.36
CA TYR A 212 2.48 -0.04 13.09
C TYR A 212 1.99 -0.36 11.68
N ARG A 213 1.32 0.58 11.01
CA ARG A 213 0.87 0.38 9.62
C ARG A 213 2.03 0.17 8.66
N ILE A 214 3.16 0.85 8.87
CA ILE A 214 4.39 0.62 8.09
C ILE A 214 4.91 -0.80 8.31
N GLU A 215 4.92 -1.27 9.55
CA GLU A 215 5.42 -2.60 9.89
C GLU A 215 4.60 -3.70 9.21
N GLY A 216 3.27 -3.56 9.15
CA GLY A 216 2.43 -4.43 8.35
C GLY A 216 2.74 -4.35 6.85
N LYS A 217 3.06 -3.16 6.32
CA LYS A 217 3.44 -2.96 4.90
C LYS A 217 4.80 -3.54 4.56
N LYS A 218 5.71 -3.58 5.51
CA LYS A 218 7.03 -4.20 5.41
C LYS A 218 6.95 -5.64 4.89
N THR A 219 5.90 -6.35 5.27
CA THR A 219 5.67 -7.75 4.85
C THR A 219 5.50 -7.95 3.34
N MET A 220 5.15 -6.91 2.57
CA MET A 220 5.19 -6.97 1.10
C MET A 220 6.60 -7.19 0.58
N GLY A 221 7.59 -6.53 1.19
CA GLY A 221 9.00 -6.71 0.83
C GLY A 221 9.52 -8.09 1.19
N PHE A 222 9.18 -8.59 2.38
CA PHE A 222 9.56 -9.93 2.81
C PHE A 222 9.00 -11.01 1.88
N GLU A 223 7.69 -10.93 1.62
CA GLU A 223 6.99 -11.87 0.75
C GLU A 223 7.52 -11.83 -0.69
N LEU A 224 7.82 -10.63 -1.20
CA LEU A 224 8.39 -10.47 -2.53
C LEU A 224 9.73 -11.17 -2.68
N VAL A 225 10.68 -10.94 -1.77
CA VAL A 225 12.02 -11.56 -1.86
C VAL A 225 11.96 -13.06 -1.65
N GLU A 226 11.09 -13.56 -0.76
CA GLU A 226 10.84 -14.99 -0.59
C GLU A 226 10.32 -15.64 -1.89
N GLN A 227 9.32 -15.03 -2.53
CA GLN A 227 8.76 -15.51 -3.80
C GLN A 227 9.73 -15.39 -4.98
N MET A 228 10.78 -14.60 -4.87
CA MET A 228 11.84 -14.43 -5.87
C MET A 228 13.14 -15.17 -5.48
N ASP A 229 13.03 -16.24 -4.70
CA ASP A 229 14.19 -17.05 -4.27
C ASP A 229 15.31 -16.22 -3.65
N TRP A 230 14.94 -15.27 -2.77
CA TRP A 230 15.86 -14.37 -2.06
C TRP A 230 16.72 -13.50 -2.98
N THR A 231 16.17 -13.15 -4.13
CA THR A 231 16.75 -12.18 -5.05
C THR A 231 15.86 -10.95 -5.18
N PHE A 232 16.37 -9.91 -5.84
CA PHE A 232 15.59 -8.71 -6.13
C PHE A 232 15.22 -8.64 -7.62
N PRO A 233 14.07 -8.04 -7.96
CA PRO A 233 13.86 -7.53 -9.31
C PRO A 233 14.78 -6.33 -9.55
N ASP A 234 14.99 -5.95 -10.81
CA ASP A 234 15.77 -4.75 -11.16
C ASP A 234 15.05 -3.47 -10.73
N ALA A 235 13.71 -3.45 -10.81
CA ALA A 235 12.90 -2.32 -10.39
C ALA A 235 11.54 -2.74 -9.82
N ILE A 236 11.04 -1.94 -8.89
CA ILE A 236 9.70 -2.03 -8.30
C ILE A 236 8.94 -0.74 -8.61
N PHE A 237 7.82 -0.85 -9.32
CA PHE A 237 6.90 0.24 -9.59
C PHE A 237 5.80 0.24 -8.55
N TYR A 238 5.74 1.31 -7.76
CA TYR A 238 4.80 1.38 -6.64
C TYR A 238 3.89 2.61 -6.74
N PRO A 239 2.54 2.43 -6.70
CA PRO A 239 1.62 3.56 -6.74
C PRO A 239 1.67 4.30 -5.41
N THR A 240 2.02 5.60 -5.47
CA THR A 240 2.48 6.35 -4.32
C THR A 240 1.57 7.54 -3.98
N GLY A 241 0.71 7.37 -2.97
CA GLY A 241 0.05 8.48 -2.30
C GLY A 241 0.81 8.84 -1.02
N GLY A 242 0.34 8.36 0.15
CA GLY A 242 1.06 8.54 1.43
C GLY A 242 2.33 7.69 1.61
N GLY A 243 2.70 6.85 0.64
CA GLY A 243 3.99 6.18 0.53
C GLY A 243 4.26 5.01 1.50
N THR A 244 3.31 4.62 2.34
CA THR A 244 3.58 3.59 3.39
C THR A 244 4.09 2.26 2.86
N GLY A 245 3.64 1.83 1.68
CA GLY A 245 4.10 0.57 1.09
C GLY A 245 5.51 0.67 0.55
N LEU A 246 5.85 1.76 -0.14
CA LEU A 246 7.19 2.02 -0.65
C LEU A 246 8.19 2.12 0.51
N ILE A 247 7.88 2.94 1.54
CA ILE A 247 8.69 3.10 2.75
C ILE A 247 8.82 1.77 3.50
N GLY A 248 7.71 1.01 3.64
CA GLY A 248 7.70 -0.28 4.33
C GLY A 248 8.59 -1.31 3.63
N MET A 249 8.51 -1.45 2.32
CA MET A 249 9.38 -2.34 1.55
C MET A 249 10.84 -1.93 1.63
N TRP A 250 11.14 -0.62 1.53
CA TRP A 250 12.51 -0.13 1.66
C TRP A 250 13.11 -0.45 3.03
N LYS A 251 12.30 -0.27 4.10
CA LYS A 251 12.68 -0.67 5.46
C LYS A 251 12.91 -2.19 5.57
N ALA A 252 12.04 -3.01 4.96
CA ALA A 252 12.20 -4.46 4.94
C ALA A 252 13.52 -4.89 4.28
N PHE A 253 13.86 -4.29 3.14
CA PHE A 253 15.09 -4.60 2.43
C PHE A 253 16.34 -4.19 3.22
N ALA A 254 16.28 -3.04 3.91
CA ALA A 254 17.37 -2.60 4.78
C ALA A 254 17.59 -3.59 5.96
N GLU A 255 16.52 -4.00 6.64
CA GLU A 255 16.59 -4.97 7.74
C GLU A 255 17.12 -6.34 7.29
N LEU A 256 16.61 -6.88 6.18
CA LEU A 256 17.08 -8.16 5.63
C LEU A 256 18.55 -8.10 5.18
N LYS A 257 19.01 -6.97 4.68
CA LYS A 257 20.40 -6.75 4.31
C LYS A 257 21.31 -6.65 5.54
N GLU A 258 20.88 -5.97 6.60
CA GLU A 258 21.59 -5.88 7.88
C GLU A 258 21.70 -7.24 8.57
N LEU A 259 20.64 -8.06 8.50
CA LEU A 259 20.67 -9.46 8.93
C LEU A 259 21.64 -10.33 8.10
N GLY A 260 22.10 -9.85 6.94
CA GLY A 260 22.93 -10.60 6.02
C GLY A 260 22.18 -11.69 5.24
N TRP A 261 20.84 -11.66 5.27
CA TRP A 261 19.99 -12.63 4.57
C TRP A 261 19.78 -12.30 3.09
N LEU A 262 20.03 -11.04 2.74
CA LEU A 262 20.00 -10.57 1.35
C LEU A 262 21.33 -9.97 0.95
N THR A 263 21.79 -10.36 -0.23
CA THR A 263 23.01 -9.85 -0.85
C THR A 263 22.69 -9.28 -2.22
N GLY A 264 23.59 -8.47 -2.79
CA GLY A 264 23.42 -7.91 -4.12
C GLY A 264 22.84 -6.48 -4.12
N LYS A 265 22.50 -6.04 -5.33
CA LYS A 265 21.99 -4.69 -5.59
C LYS A 265 20.50 -4.62 -5.23
N LEU A 266 20.12 -3.61 -4.46
CA LEU A 266 18.73 -3.32 -4.16
C LEU A 266 17.97 -2.87 -5.43
N PRO A 267 16.65 -3.12 -5.52
CA PRO A 267 15.86 -2.74 -6.67
C PRO A 267 15.72 -1.21 -6.76
N LYS A 268 15.61 -0.68 -7.96
CA LYS A 268 15.18 0.71 -8.15
C LYS A 268 13.73 0.84 -7.65
N MET A 269 13.49 1.76 -6.70
CA MET A 269 12.14 2.08 -6.23
C MET A 269 11.57 3.20 -7.11
N ILE A 270 10.54 2.87 -7.88
CA ILE A 270 9.92 3.83 -8.81
C ILE A 270 8.53 4.20 -8.26
N ALA A 271 8.42 5.44 -7.80
CA ALA A 271 7.17 5.98 -7.29
C ALA A 271 6.29 6.47 -8.44
N ILE A 272 5.04 6.00 -8.48
CA ILE A 272 4.09 6.40 -9.52
C ILE A 272 2.98 7.23 -8.91
N GLN A 273 2.72 8.40 -9.52
CA GLN A 273 1.60 9.29 -9.21
C GLN A 273 0.78 9.59 -10.47
N SER A 274 -0.36 10.26 -10.33
CA SER A 274 -1.10 10.83 -11.45
C SER A 274 -0.69 12.29 -11.65
N THR A 275 -0.67 12.77 -12.89
CA THR A 275 -0.40 14.18 -13.22
C THR A 275 -1.36 15.15 -12.52
N GLY A 276 -2.59 14.71 -12.21
CA GLY A 276 -3.54 15.51 -11.43
C GLY A 276 -3.24 15.58 -9.92
N CYS A 277 -2.28 14.78 -9.40
CA CYS A 277 -1.82 14.83 -8.00
C CYS A 277 -0.43 14.22 -7.86
N ALA A 278 0.63 15.01 -8.14
CA ALA A 278 2.01 14.53 -8.25
C ALA A 278 3.01 15.31 -7.37
N PRO A 279 2.74 15.53 -6.06
CA PRO A 279 3.64 16.31 -5.21
C PRO A 279 5.02 15.68 -5.05
N ILE A 280 5.12 14.35 -4.99
CA ILE A 280 6.40 13.62 -4.86
C ILE A 280 7.22 13.72 -6.16
N VAL A 281 6.58 13.60 -7.32
CA VAL A 281 7.25 13.75 -8.61
C VAL A 281 7.84 15.15 -8.74
N ASN A 282 7.04 16.19 -8.45
CA ASN A 282 7.50 17.58 -8.48
C ASN A 282 8.69 17.84 -7.53
N ALA A 283 8.63 17.30 -6.31
CA ALA A 283 9.74 17.43 -5.35
C ALA A 283 11.00 16.68 -5.81
N PHE A 284 10.84 15.47 -6.38
CA PHE A 284 11.95 14.68 -6.89
C PHE A 284 12.66 15.38 -8.04
N GLU A 285 11.91 15.86 -9.04
CA GLU A 285 12.45 16.57 -10.22
C GLU A 285 13.16 17.87 -9.85
N LYS A 286 12.69 18.57 -8.82
CA LYS A 286 13.31 19.81 -8.32
C LYS A 286 14.45 19.55 -7.33
N GLY A 287 14.77 18.30 -7.00
CA GLY A 287 15.81 17.97 -6.02
C GLY A 287 15.48 18.34 -4.58
N LEU A 288 14.20 18.56 -4.24
CA LEU A 288 13.75 18.98 -2.91
C LEU A 288 13.67 17.79 -1.94
N ASP A 289 13.92 18.05 -0.66
CA ASP A 289 13.79 17.04 0.40
C ASP A 289 12.35 16.86 0.91
N HIS A 290 11.47 17.83 0.66
CA HIS A 290 10.06 17.82 1.01
C HIS A 290 9.20 18.23 -0.19
N ALA A 291 8.01 17.61 -0.26
CA ALA A 291 7.01 17.97 -1.24
C ALA A 291 6.16 19.16 -0.77
N THR A 292 5.75 20.02 -1.70
CA THR A 292 4.78 21.09 -1.45
C THR A 292 3.36 20.56 -1.59
N LEU A 293 2.41 21.18 -0.86
CA LEU A 293 0.99 20.87 -1.01
C LEU A 293 0.57 21.01 -2.49
N TRP A 294 -0.15 20.02 -2.99
CA TRP A 294 -0.69 19.99 -4.34
C TRP A 294 -2.10 20.56 -4.38
N ASP A 295 -2.28 21.64 -5.12
CA ASP A 295 -3.58 22.29 -5.28
C ASP A 295 -4.48 21.56 -6.29
N ASN A 296 -5.79 21.62 -6.11
CA ASN A 296 -6.79 21.06 -7.00
C ASN A 296 -6.56 19.58 -7.36
N ALA A 297 -6.15 18.78 -6.39
CA ALA A 297 -5.83 17.37 -6.59
C ALA A 297 -7.03 16.58 -7.11
N HIS A 298 -6.83 15.94 -8.27
CA HIS A 298 -7.82 15.07 -8.91
C HIS A 298 -7.15 13.88 -9.57
N THR A 299 -7.78 12.73 -9.61
CA THR A 299 -7.37 11.56 -10.39
C THR A 299 -8.40 10.44 -10.25
N VAL A 300 -8.51 9.60 -11.28
CA VAL A 300 -9.29 8.34 -11.24
C VAL A 300 -8.69 7.31 -10.27
N ALA A 301 -7.41 7.45 -9.96
CA ALA A 301 -6.68 6.61 -9.02
C ALA A 301 -6.78 7.19 -7.59
N SER A 302 -7.98 7.14 -7.01
CA SER A 302 -8.29 7.78 -5.71
C SER A 302 -7.35 7.38 -4.57
N GLY A 303 -6.81 6.15 -4.59
CA GLY A 303 -5.88 5.65 -3.57
C GLY A 303 -4.52 6.34 -3.55
N ILE A 304 -4.13 7.05 -4.63
CA ILE A 304 -2.90 7.86 -4.70
C ILE A 304 -3.18 9.37 -4.72
N ARG A 305 -4.44 9.81 -4.61
CA ARG A 305 -4.82 11.22 -4.47
C ARG A 305 -4.52 11.73 -3.07
N VAL A 306 -3.26 12.05 -2.82
CA VAL A 306 -2.76 12.55 -1.54
C VAL A 306 -1.99 13.85 -1.78
N PRO A 307 -2.64 15.02 -1.59
CA PRO A 307 -2.04 16.33 -1.86
C PRO A 307 -0.81 16.67 -1.03
N ALA A 308 -0.74 16.11 0.19
CA ALA A 308 0.42 16.24 1.08
C ALA A 308 0.59 14.96 1.88
N ALA A 309 1.78 14.38 1.85
CA ALA A 309 2.15 13.17 2.59
C ALA A 309 3.10 13.55 3.73
N ILE A 310 2.77 13.16 4.97
CA ILE A 310 3.61 13.45 6.15
C ILE A 310 4.99 12.77 6.07
N GLY A 311 5.11 11.70 5.30
CA GLY A 311 6.35 10.95 5.09
C GLY A 311 7.00 11.20 3.72
N ASP A 312 6.77 12.34 3.10
CA ASP A 312 7.31 12.71 1.79
C ASP A 312 8.84 12.56 1.71
N PHE A 313 9.55 13.03 2.73
CA PHE A 313 11.01 12.90 2.84
C PHE A 313 11.48 11.44 2.90
N LEU A 314 10.72 10.53 3.54
CA LEU A 314 11.03 9.10 3.56
C LEU A 314 10.83 8.44 2.19
N ILE A 315 9.80 8.87 1.45
CA ILE A 315 9.57 8.44 0.06
C ILE A 315 10.73 8.90 -0.81
N LEU A 316 11.06 10.20 -0.78
CA LEU A 316 12.14 10.79 -1.57
C LEU A 316 13.51 10.16 -1.23
N LYS A 317 13.76 9.90 0.05
CA LYS A 317 14.97 9.18 0.50
C LYS A 317 15.04 7.78 -0.12
N ALA A 318 14.00 6.98 -0.01
CA ALA A 318 13.99 5.61 -0.56
C ALA A 318 14.20 5.60 -2.09
N ILE A 319 13.56 6.53 -2.81
CA ILE A 319 13.74 6.67 -4.27
C ILE A 319 15.20 7.00 -4.61
N ARG A 320 15.81 7.97 -3.92
CA ARG A 320 17.19 8.40 -4.18
C ARG A 320 18.22 7.32 -3.81
N GLU A 321 18.09 6.72 -2.64
CA GLU A 321 18.99 5.66 -2.16
C GLU A 321 18.95 4.41 -3.05
N SER A 322 17.80 4.13 -3.68
CA SER A 322 17.64 3.01 -4.60
C SER A 322 18.11 3.31 -6.03
N ASN A 323 18.57 4.51 -6.33
CA ASN A 323 18.76 5.02 -7.71
C ASN A 323 17.50 4.86 -8.57
N GLY A 324 16.33 5.00 -7.94
CA GLY A 324 15.02 4.99 -8.57
C GLY A 324 14.60 6.38 -9.06
N CYS A 325 13.30 6.54 -9.31
CA CYS A 325 12.73 7.81 -9.74
C CYS A 325 11.27 7.96 -9.30
N ALA A 326 10.71 9.13 -9.56
CA ALA A 326 9.27 9.37 -9.44
C ALA A 326 8.72 9.78 -10.81
N LEU A 327 7.58 9.20 -11.21
CA LEU A 327 6.94 9.42 -12.50
C LEU A 327 5.46 9.73 -12.32
N ALA A 328 4.94 10.66 -13.11
CA ALA A 328 3.52 10.97 -13.19
C ALA A 328 2.91 10.40 -14.47
N VAL A 329 1.67 9.91 -14.37
CA VAL A 329 0.91 9.29 -15.46
C VAL A 329 -0.43 10.00 -15.60
N GLU A 330 -0.84 10.28 -16.85
CA GLU A 330 -2.14 10.85 -17.16
C GLU A 330 -3.28 9.87 -16.87
N ASP A 331 -4.41 10.35 -16.34
CA ASP A 331 -5.57 9.53 -16.03
C ASP A 331 -6.10 8.76 -17.25
N GLU A 332 -6.06 9.35 -18.44
CA GLU A 332 -6.42 8.68 -19.68
C GLU A 332 -5.52 7.46 -19.99
N GLN A 333 -4.22 7.60 -19.75
CA GLN A 333 -3.26 6.49 -19.90
C GLN A 333 -3.49 5.39 -18.87
N ILE A 334 -3.83 5.77 -17.63
CA ILE A 334 -4.19 4.82 -16.56
C ILE A 334 -5.38 3.95 -17.00
N ILE A 335 -6.46 4.58 -17.48
CA ILE A 335 -7.67 3.87 -17.92
C ILE A 335 -7.37 2.98 -19.13
N LYS A 336 -6.70 3.51 -20.17
CA LYS A 336 -6.32 2.75 -21.37
C LYS A 336 -5.47 1.52 -21.01
N THR A 337 -4.52 1.69 -20.09
CA THR A 337 -3.64 0.58 -19.67
C THR A 337 -4.39 -0.47 -18.87
N ARG A 338 -5.29 -0.06 -17.94
CA ARG A 338 -6.17 -0.98 -17.23
C ARG A 338 -7.00 -1.84 -18.19
N ASP A 339 -7.64 -1.19 -19.15
CA ASP A 339 -8.54 -1.84 -20.09
C ASP A 339 -7.76 -2.77 -21.05
N MET A 340 -6.57 -2.37 -21.47
CA MET A 340 -5.67 -3.18 -22.29
C MET A 340 -5.23 -4.45 -21.54
N ILE A 341 -4.70 -4.34 -20.32
CA ILE A 341 -4.25 -5.49 -19.52
C ILE A 341 -5.44 -6.43 -19.23
N SER A 342 -6.61 -5.87 -18.91
CA SER A 342 -7.81 -6.66 -18.68
C SER A 342 -8.23 -7.47 -19.90
N LYS A 343 -8.15 -6.91 -21.11
CA LYS A 343 -8.49 -7.60 -22.36
C LYS A 343 -7.46 -8.64 -22.76
N GLU A 344 -6.19 -8.35 -22.63
CA GLU A 344 -5.10 -9.18 -23.12
C GLU A 344 -4.74 -10.33 -22.16
N ASP A 345 -4.65 -10.06 -20.85
CA ASP A 345 -4.21 -11.03 -19.85
C ASP A 345 -5.32 -11.44 -18.86
N GLY A 346 -6.54 -10.89 -18.99
CA GLY A 346 -7.67 -11.20 -18.10
C GLY A 346 -7.46 -10.70 -16.66
N LEU A 347 -6.55 -9.74 -16.46
CA LEU A 347 -6.21 -9.22 -15.15
C LEU A 347 -6.78 -7.81 -14.95
N LEU A 348 -7.85 -7.70 -14.15
CA LEU A 348 -8.49 -6.43 -13.85
C LEU A 348 -7.75 -5.70 -12.71
N LEU A 349 -6.85 -4.79 -13.08
CA LEU A 349 -6.12 -3.96 -12.13
C LEU A 349 -6.99 -2.83 -11.57
N CYS A 350 -6.69 -2.38 -10.35
CA CYS A 350 -7.18 -1.08 -9.89
C CYS A 350 -6.49 0.06 -10.67
N PRO A 351 -7.04 1.28 -10.69
CA PRO A 351 -6.41 2.41 -11.37
C PRO A 351 -4.97 2.66 -10.91
N GLU A 352 -4.67 2.51 -9.63
CA GLU A 352 -3.33 2.63 -9.07
C GLU A 352 -2.38 1.57 -9.63
N GLY A 353 -2.84 0.32 -9.76
CA GLY A 353 -2.08 -0.77 -10.37
C GLY A 353 -1.84 -0.53 -11.86
N ALA A 354 -2.85 -0.04 -12.58
CA ALA A 354 -2.72 0.34 -13.99
C ALA A 354 -1.75 1.50 -14.18
N ALA A 355 -1.71 2.46 -13.23
CA ALA A 355 -0.73 3.55 -13.26
C ALA A 355 0.71 3.03 -13.21
N THR A 356 1.00 1.94 -12.46
CA THR A 356 2.35 1.35 -12.44
C THR A 356 2.74 0.77 -13.79
N ALA A 357 1.80 0.13 -14.49
CA ALA A 357 2.04 -0.42 -15.83
C ALA A 357 2.21 0.68 -16.89
N ALA A 358 1.43 1.76 -16.81
CA ALA A 358 1.62 2.93 -17.67
C ALA A 358 2.96 3.63 -17.38
N GLY A 359 3.33 3.74 -16.10
CA GLY A 359 4.61 4.28 -15.66
C GLY A 359 5.81 3.43 -16.12
N TYR A 360 5.64 2.10 -16.22
CA TYR A 360 6.67 1.23 -16.81
C TYR A 360 7.02 1.65 -18.23
N LYS A 361 6.01 1.91 -19.07
CA LYS A 361 6.23 2.35 -20.45
C LYS A 361 7.01 3.68 -20.50
N ILE A 362 6.65 4.64 -19.66
CA ILE A 362 7.36 5.93 -19.55
C ILE A 362 8.81 5.71 -19.08
N ALA A 363 9.04 4.82 -18.13
CA ALA A 363 10.38 4.51 -17.62
C ALA A 363 11.27 3.86 -18.70
N LEU A 364 10.70 3.01 -19.54
CA LEU A 364 11.38 2.40 -20.68
C LEU A 364 11.74 3.44 -21.74
N GLU A 365 10.80 4.32 -22.11
CA GLU A 365 11.00 5.42 -23.07
C GLU A 365 12.05 6.43 -22.60
N LYS A 366 12.16 6.63 -21.27
CA LYS A 366 13.18 7.51 -20.65
C LYS A 366 14.49 6.79 -20.32
N GLU A 367 14.66 5.54 -20.74
CA GLU A 367 15.87 4.71 -20.47
C GLU A 367 16.23 4.58 -18.98
N ILE A 368 15.23 4.72 -18.08
CA ILE A 368 15.38 4.52 -16.62
C ILE A 368 15.55 3.04 -16.32
N ILE A 369 14.87 2.21 -17.11
CA ILE A 369 14.96 0.74 -17.12
C ILE A 369 15.24 0.25 -18.53
N ASN A 370 15.70 -0.99 -18.65
CA ASN A 370 15.93 -1.68 -19.91
C ASN A 370 14.84 -2.70 -20.20
N VAL A 371 14.68 -3.09 -21.46
CA VAL A 371 13.71 -4.11 -21.90
C VAL A 371 13.99 -5.49 -21.27
N ASP A 372 15.21 -5.74 -20.86
CA ASP A 372 15.66 -6.99 -20.23
C ASP A 372 15.49 -7.00 -18.72
N ASP A 373 15.23 -5.85 -18.10
CA ASP A 373 15.06 -5.74 -16.66
C ASP A 373 13.82 -6.51 -16.20
N LYS A 374 13.97 -7.28 -15.13
CA LYS A 374 12.86 -7.94 -14.45
C LYS A 374 12.21 -6.96 -13.48
N VAL A 375 10.95 -6.62 -13.71
CA VAL A 375 10.26 -5.59 -12.93
C VAL A 375 9.02 -6.12 -12.24
N VAL A 376 8.71 -5.55 -11.07
CA VAL A 376 7.49 -5.84 -10.34
C VAL A 376 6.60 -4.60 -10.28
N LEU A 377 5.38 -4.75 -10.78
CA LEU A 377 4.32 -3.74 -10.74
C LEU A 377 3.36 -4.07 -9.61
N PHE A 378 3.16 -3.16 -8.67
CA PHE A 378 2.22 -3.40 -7.57
C PHE A 378 0.78 -3.03 -7.95
N ASN A 379 -0.12 -4.03 -7.94
CA ASN A 379 -1.56 -3.81 -7.98
C ASN A 379 -2.09 -3.74 -6.55
N CYS A 380 -2.41 -2.54 -6.08
CA CYS A 380 -2.69 -2.25 -4.68
C CYS A 380 -4.08 -2.68 -4.19
N ALA A 381 -5.03 -2.89 -5.11
CA ALA A 381 -6.39 -3.28 -4.77
C ALA A 381 -7.06 -4.05 -5.92
N SER A 382 -8.19 -4.68 -5.62
CA SER A 382 -9.07 -5.23 -6.66
C SER A 382 -9.66 -4.12 -7.53
N GLY A 383 -9.64 -4.28 -8.85
CA GLY A 383 -10.29 -3.36 -9.78
C GLY A 383 -11.79 -3.21 -9.53
N LEU A 384 -12.44 -4.22 -8.94
CA LEU A 384 -13.87 -4.20 -8.59
C LEU A 384 -14.25 -3.14 -7.53
N LYS A 385 -13.29 -2.56 -6.87
CA LYS A 385 -13.51 -1.48 -5.87
C LYS A 385 -13.58 -0.08 -6.47
N TYR A 386 -13.54 0.01 -7.79
CA TYR A 386 -13.53 1.29 -8.52
C TYR A 386 -14.66 1.33 -9.56
N PRO A 387 -15.07 2.53 -10.00
CA PRO A 387 -16.08 2.64 -11.04
C PRO A 387 -15.72 1.86 -12.31
N MET A 388 -16.68 1.12 -12.83
CA MET A 388 -16.57 0.34 -14.06
C MET A 388 -17.32 1.02 -15.19
N PRO A 389 -16.92 0.81 -16.46
CA PRO A 389 -17.70 1.24 -17.61
C PRO A 389 -19.09 0.59 -17.62
N ASP A 390 -20.09 1.34 -18.04
CA ASP A 390 -21.43 0.81 -18.22
C ASP A 390 -21.48 -0.20 -19.39
N SER A 391 -22.28 -1.26 -19.23
CA SER A 391 -22.56 -2.19 -20.31
C SER A 391 -23.76 -1.71 -21.13
N ASN A 392 -23.55 -1.42 -22.41
CA ASN A 392 -24.59 -0.93 -23.32
C ASN A 392 -25.16 -2.02 -24.23
N LYS A 393 -24.75 -3.29 -24.08
CA LYS A 393 -25.22 -4.40 -24.92
C LYS A 393 -26.35 -5.13 -24.21
N ILE A 394 -27.56 -4.80 -24.57
CA ILE A 394 -28.79 -5.44 -24.05
C ILE A 394 -29.42 -6.22 -25.20
N ILE A 395 -29.80 -7.47 -24.95
CA ILE A 395 -30.57 -8.30 -25.87
C ILE A 395 -31.97 -8.44 -25.29
N ASP A 396 -32.97 -7.99 -26.04
CA ASP A 396 -34.34 -8.27 -25.68
C ASP A 396 -34.65 -9.75 -25.99
N LYS A 397 -34.94 -10.52 -24.93
CA LYS A 397 -35.29 -11.97 -25.04
C LYS A 397 -36.49 -12.26 -25.93
N ASN A 398 -37.36 -11.25 -26.17
CA ASN A 398 -38.56 -11.37 -26.98
C ASN A 398 -38.32 -10.99 -28.46
N SER A 399 -37.12 -10.49 -28.79
CA SER A 399 -36.75 -10.20 -30.18
C SER A 399 -36.16 -11.42 -30.87
N THR A 400 -36.19 -11.43 -32.22
CA THR A 400 -35.48 -12.44 -33.00
C THR A 400 -33.98 -12.26 -32.86
N ILE A 401 -33.28 -13.23 -32.24
CA ILE A 401 -31.84 -13.19 -32.03
C ILE A 401 -31.11 -13.66 -33.27
N THR A 402 -30.26 -12.84 -33.85
CA THR A 402 -29.38 -13.19 -34.95
C THR A 402 -28.04 -13.72 -34.38
N TYR A 403 -27.91 -15.06 -34.28
CA TYR A 403 -26.73 -15.69 -33.63
C TYR A 403 -25.40 -15.42 -34.32
N SER A 404 -25.40 -15.15 -35.66
CA SER A 404 -24.16 -14.79 -36.38
C SER A 404 -23.49 -13.51 -35.87
N GLN A 405 -24.19 -12.66 -35.14
CA GLN A 405 -23.57 -11.47 -34.49
C GLN A 405 -22.60 -11.82 -33.39
N PHE A 406 -22.64 -13.05 -32.84
CA PHE A 406 -21.76 -13.53 -31.76
C PHE A 406 -20.52 -14.27 -32.26
N SER A 407 -20.39 -14.48 -33.57
CA SER A 407 -19.29 -15.24 -34.17
C SER A 407 -18.11 -14.39 -34.67
N LYS A 408 -18.06 -13.11 -34.29
CA LYS A 408 -16.98 -12.18 -34.65
C LYS A 408 -15.94 -12.01 -33.56
#